data_915f791c40a82850f05387687f0291ab
#
_entry.id   915f791c40a82850f05387687f0291ab
#
_cell.length_a   1.000
_cell.length_b   1.000
_cell.length_c   1.000
_cell.angle_alpha   90.00
_cell.angle_beta   90.00
_cell.angle_gamma   90.00
#
_symmetry.space_group_name_H-M   'P 1'
#
loop_
_entity.id
_entity.type
_entity.pdbx_description
1 polymer ?
#
loop_
_entity_poly.entity_id
_entity_poly.type
_entity_poly.pdbx_seq_one_letter_code
_entity_poly.pdbx_strand_id
1 'polypeptide(L)'
;MAFYEQSVAIFRTVAEPAPASPVGAGMTATRYPLLANPHIRLSGPVDQLMYTNFRQQLDACPEEGTIVIALTTLGGDPEVARTMADDIRLLDEHDGREILFLGKVAVYSAGATFMAAFPVGRRFLTRHTRLMIHERKISKTITLDGPLRMVVASIKAALHEVEHSIEIEEEGFRAIVKDSQVDFEELREKAPSNWYIEAEQARDLGLVLDVI
;
A
#
# COMPACT_ATOMS: atom_id res chain seq x y z
N MET A 1 45.34 87.42 -8.68
CA MET A 1 44.29 86.65 -7.92
C MET A 1 44.15 85.33 -8.58
N ALA A 2 44.73 84.31 -7.98
CA ALA A 2 44.75 82.96 -8.50
C ALA A 2 43.99 82.09 -7.56
N PHE A 3 42.99 81.41 -8.05
CA PHE A 3 42.34 80.32 -7.31
C PHE A 3 42.82 78.99 -7.88
N TYR A 4 43.42 78.21 -7.02
CA TYR A 4 43.87 76.87 -7.26
C TYR A 4 42.67 75.94 -7.11
N GLU A 5 42.32 75.20 -8.15
CA GLU A 5 41.43 74.01 -8.05
C GLU A 5 42.26 72.77 -7.86
N GLN A 6 42.04 72.11 -6.73
CA GLN A 6 42.56 70.77 -6.47
C GLN A 6 41.54 69.75 -6.90
N SER A 7 41.85 69.00 -7.96
CA SER A 7 41.09 67.83 -8.37
C SER A 7 41.46 66.60 -7.48
N VAL A 8 40.55 66.14 -6.69
CA VAL A 8 40.69 64.90 -5.93
C VAL A 8 40.24 63.75 -6.80
N ALA A 9 41.16 62.90 -7.24
CA ALA A 9 40.88 61.65 -7.94
C ALA A 9 40.40 60.57 -6.92
N ILE A 10 39.13 60.20 -7.02
CA ILE A 10 38.57 59.08 -6.24
C ILE A 10 38.85 57.78 -7.00
N PHE A 11 39.83 57.01 -6.53
CA PHE A 11 40.02 55.66 -6.98
C PHE A 11 38.91 54.78 -6.41
N ARG A 12 37.95 54.40 -7.25
CA ARG A 12 37.02 53.34 -6.96
C ARG A 12 37.73 51.99 -7.10
N THR A 13 38.04 51.36 -5.99
CA THR A 13 38.48 49.98 -5.96
C THR A 13 37.29 49.12 -6.33
N VAL A 14 37.32 48.49 -7.50
CA VAL A 14 36.35 47.46 -7.88
C VAL A 14 36.70 46.23 -7.08
N ALA A 15 35.82 45.85 -6.15
CA ALA A 15 35.95 44.60 -5.43
C ALA A 15 35.75 43.43 -6.41
N GLU A 16 36.71 42.54 -6.47
CA GLU A 16 36.57 41.25 -7.16
C GLU A 16 35.36 40.48 -6.63
N PRO A 17 34.54 39.86 -7.51
CA PRO A 17 33.47 38.98 -7.03
C PRO A 17 34.06 37.78 -6.32
N ALA A 18 33.58 37.53 -5.10
CA ALA A 18 33.91 36.31 -4.34
C ALA A 18 33.63 35.04 -5.17
N PRO A 19 34.49 34.01 -5.06
CA PRO A 19 34.28 32.79 -5.79
C PRO A 19 32.93 32.16 -5.40
N ALA A 20 32.13 31.86 -6.41
CA ALA A 20 30.86 31.17 -6.24
C ALA A 20 31.10 29.84 -5.48
N SER A 21 30.48 29.69 -4.33
CA SER A 21 30.46 28.42 -3.60
C SER A 21 29.95 27.32 -4.53
N PRO A 22 30.56 26.16 -4.57
CA PRO A 22 30.04 25.05 -5.36
C PRO A 22 28.70 24.62 -4.73
N VAL A 23 27.61 24.91 -5.43
CA VAL A 23 26.30 24.28 -5.16
C VAL A 23 26.41 22.82 -5.63
N GLY A 24 27.15 22.03 -4.88
CA GLY A 24 27.15 20.60 -4.94
C GLY A 24 26.13 20.12 -3.92
N ALA A 25 24.85 20.31 -4.19
CA ALA A 25 23.84 19.49 -3.53
C ALA A 25 24.10 18.04 -3.94
N GLY A 26 24.86 17.32 -3.12
CA GLY A 26 24.98 15.88 -3.23
C GLY A 26 23.56 15.32 -3.21
N MET A 27 23.06 14.88 -4.36
CA MET A 27 21.88 14.05 -4.43
C MET A 27 22.20 12.81 -3.59
N THR A 28 21.70 12.78 -2.36
CA THR A 28 21.70 11.54 -1.56
C THR A 28 21.00 10.51 -2.40
N ALA A 29 21.72 9.44 -2.77
CA ALA A 29 21.14 8.35 -3.56
C ALA A 29 19.85 7.88 -2.87
N THR A 30 18.74 7.95 -3.58
CA THR A 30 17.44 7.50 -3.07
C THR A 30 17.55 6.02 -2.73
N ARG A 31 17.24 5.65 -1.49
CA ARG A 31 17.35 4.25 -1.01
C ARG A 31 16.52 3.28 -1.85
N TYR A 32 15.37 3.76 -2.37
CA TYR A 32 14.45 2.97 -3.20
C TYR A 32 14.00 3.76 -4.45
N PRO A 33 14.85 3.92 -5.46
CA PRO A 33 14.56 4.78 -6.62
C PRO A 33 13.36 4.29 -7.45
N LEU A 34 13.11 2.97 -7.50
CA LEU A 34 12.01 2.41 -8.25
C LEU A 34 10.63 2.83 -7.71
N LEU A 35 10.51 3.07 -6.40
CA LEU A 35 9.25 3.47 -5.78
C LEU A 35 8.78 4.88 -6.20
N ALA A 36 9.67 5.70 -6.72
CA ALA A 36 9.30 7.05 -7.19
C ALA A 36 8.39 7.03 -8.43
N ASN A 37 8.44 5.96 -9.20
CA ASN A 37 7.69 5.86 -10.45
C ASN A 37 7.02 4.47 -10.62
N PRO A 38 5.93 4.19 -9.87
CA PRO A 38 5.23 2.91 -9.95
C PRO A 38 4.72 2.59 -11.35
N HIS A 39 4.87 1.34 -11.77
CA HIS A 39 4.38 0.80 -13.05
C HIS A 39 2.86 0.71 -13.07
N ILE A 40 2.29 0.22 -11.95
CA ILE A 40 0.85 0.05 -11.79
C ILE A 40 0.36 1.01 -10.70
N ARG A 41 -0.70 1.75 -10.99
CA ARG A 41 -1.31 2.70 -10.06
C ARG A 41 -2.78 2.40 -9.93
N LEU A 42 -3.18 2.01 -8.69
CA LEU A 42 -4.55 1.65 -8.34
C LEU A 42 -5.09 2.64 -7.32
N SER A 43 -6.27 3.17 -7.56
CA SER A 43 -6.93 4.10 -6.65
C SER A 43 -8.45 3.95 -6.73
N GLY A 44 -9.11 3.98 -5.58
CA GLY A 44 -10.57 3.84 -5.47
C GLY A 44 -10.99 2.56 -4.78
N PRO A 45 -12.27 2.14 -4.92
CA PRO A 45 -12.76 0.90 -4.33
C PRO A 45 -12.12 -0.32 -4.98
N VAL A 46 -11.89 -1.35 -4.18
CA VAL A 46 -11.49 -2.67 -4.70
C VAL A 46 -12.74 -3.34 -5.27
N ASP A 47 -12.84 -3.36 -6.57
CA ASP A 47 -13.98 -3.90 -7.33
C ASP A 47 -13.53 -4.47 -8.68
N GLN A 48 -14.47 -4.96 -9.46
CA GLN A 48 -14.19 -5.53 -10.78
C GLN A 48 -13.55 -4.53 -11.75
N LEU A 49 -13.84 -3.23 -11.61
CA LEU A 49 -13.22 -2.19 -12.42
C LEU A 49 -11.74 -2.02 -12.04
N MET A 50 -11.43 -2.02 -10.74
CA MET A 50 -10.03 -1.99 -10.29
C MET A 50 -9.27 -3.22 -10.78
N TYR A 51 -9.87 -4.41 -10.74
CA TYR A 51 -9.24 -5.63 -11.27
C TYR A 51 -8.95 -5.51 -12.77
N THR A 52 -9.91 -5.04 -13.54
CA THR A 52 -9.72 -4.82 -14.99
C THR A 52 -8.55 -3.84 -15.25
N ASN A 53 -8.52 -2.73 -14.53
CA ASN A 53 -7.44 -1.73 -14.63
C ASN A 53 -6.08 -2.30 -14.20
N PHE A 54 -6.07 -3.13 -13.16
CA PHE A 54 -4.88 -3.82 -12.69
C PHE A 54 -4.32 -4.74 -13.78
N ARG A 55 -5.17 -5.59 -14.40
CA ARG A 55 -4.76 -6.51 -15.45
C ARG A 55 -4.22 -5.74 -16.67
N GLN A 56 -4.91 -4.69 -17.13
CA GLN A 56 -4.46 -3.88 -18.26
C GLN A 56 -3.09 -3.24 -18.02
N GLN A 57 -2.84 -2.72 -16.81
CA GLN A 57 -1.55 -2.14 -16.46
C GLN A 57 -0.47 -3.20 -16.31
N LEU A 58 -0.80 -4.36 -15.77
CA LEU A 58 0.12 -5.48 -15.61
C LEU A 58 0.57 -6.03 -16.97
N ASP A 59 -0.35 -6.22 -17.91
CA ASP A 59 -0.07 -6.68 -19.27
C ASP A 59 0.77 -5.67 -20.07
N ALA A 60 0.77 -4.39 -19.67
CA ALA A 60 1.58 -3.33 -20.26
C ALA A 60 2.96 -3.15 -19.57
N CYS A 61 3.24 -3.87 -18.47
CA CYS A 61 4.53 -3.83 -17.80
C CYS A 61 5.63 -4.44 -18.69
N PRO A 62 6.89 -4.00 -18.52
CA PRO A 62 8.02 -4.66 -19.18
C PRO A 62 8.06 -6.16 -18.84
N GLU A 63 8.49 -6.99 -19.77
CA GLU A 63 8.60 -8.45 -19.56
C GLU A 63 9.66 -8.83 -18.52
N GLU A 64 10.66 -7.99 -18.30
CA GLU A 64 11.75 -8.20 -17.34
C GLU A 64 11.85 -7.07 -16.30
N GLY A 65 12.49 -7.38 -15.19
CA GLY A 65 12.79 -6.41 -14.12
C GLY A 65 11.70 -6.33 -13.05
N THR A 66 11.93 -5.48 -12.05
CA THR A 66 11.05 -5.30 -10.89
C THR A 66 9.82 -4.48 -11.24
N ILE A 67 8.64 -4.97 -10.90
CA ILE A 67 7.37 -4.23 -11.01
C ILE A 67 7.07 -3.53 -9.68
N VAL A 68 6.61 -2.29 -9.74
CA VAL A 68 6.12 -1.55 -8.57
C VAL A 68 4.62 -1.28 -8.73
N ILE A 69 3.85 -1.67 -7.73
CA ILE A 69 2.39 -1.45 -7.66
C ILE A 69 2.09 -0.47 -6.53
N ALA A 70 1.53 0.68 -6.87
CA ALA A 70 1.03 1.65 -5.90
C ALA A 70 -0.47 1.49 -5.70
N LEU A 71 -0.92 1.48 -4.43
CA LEU A 71 -2.33 1.34 -4.06
C LEU A 71 -2.77 2.44 -3.10
N THR A 72 -3.94 3.00 -3.37
CA THR A 72 -4.72 3.83 -2.43
C THR A 72 -6.16 3.34 -2.44
N THR A 73 -6.65 2.80 -1.33
CA THR A 73 -8.03 2.31 -1.26
C THR A 73 -8.60 2.37 0.16
N LEU A 74 -9.89 2.66 0.26
CA LEU A 74 -10.65 2.53 1.50
C LEU A 74 -11.25 1.12 1.68
N GLY A 75 -10.94 0.19 0.76
CA GLY A 75 -11.43 -1.17 0.77
C GLY A 75 -12.42 -1.44 -0.36
N GLY A 76 -13.17 -2.52 -0.23
CA GLY A 76 -14.16 -2.96 -1.22
C GLY A 76 -14.36 -4.47 -1.14
N ASP A 77 -14.46 -5.12 -2.28
CA ASP A 77 -14.69 -6.57 -2.38
C ASP A 77 -13.42 -7.36 -2.03
N PRO A 78 -13.43 -8.16 -0.96
CA PRO A 78 -12.28 -8.96 -0.55
C PRO A 78 -11.98 -10.11 -1.53
N GLU A 79 -12.95 -10.61 -2.28
CA GLU A 79 -12.70 -11.67 -3.27
C GLU A 79 -11.98 -11.11 -4.50
N VAL A 80 -12.28 -9.88 -4.90
CA VAL A 80 -11.50 -9.20 -5.92
C VAL A 80 -10.07 -8.97 -5.46
N ALA A 81 -9.87 -8.55 -4.20
CA ALA A 81 -8.52 -8.40 -3.63
C ALA A 81 -7.75 -9.72 -3.63
N ARG A 82 -8.40 -10.84 -3.28
CA ARG A 82 -7.80 -12.18 -3.31
C ARG A 82 -7.44 -12.61 -4.73
N THR A 83 -8.31 -12.32 -5.71
CA THR A 83 -8.02 -12.59 -7.13
C THR A 83 -6.77 -11.84 -7.59
N MET A 84 -6.67 -10.54 -7.27
CA MET A 84 -5.47 -9.74 -7.55
C MET A 84 -4.23 -10.27 -6.82
N ALA A 85 -4.40 -10.74 -5.59
CA ALA A 85 -3.35 -11.35 -4.79
C ALA A 85 -2.83 -12.66 -5.41
N ASP A 86 -3.71 -13.49 -5.94
CA ASP A 86 -3.32 -14.71 -6.66
C ASP A 86 -2.54 -14.42 -7.95
N ASP A 87 -2.91 -13.39 -8.71
CA ASP A 87 -2.14 -12.96 -9.88
C ASP A 87 -0.69 -12.58 -9.48
N ILE A 88 -0.52 -11.85 -8.37
CA ILE A 88 0.81 -11.48 -7.85
C ILE A 88 1.61 -12.71 -7.42
N ARG A 89 0.97 -13.62 -6.67
CA ARG A 89 1.61 -14.84 -6.18
C ARG A 89 2.07 -15.73 -7.33
N LEU A 90 1.23 -15.90 -8.36
CA LEU A 90 1.58 -16.69 -9.55
C LEU A 90 2.79 -16.10 -10.30
N LEU A 91 2.87 -14.78 -10.44
CA LEU A 91 4.02 -14.12 -11.05
C LEU A 91 5.30 -14.27 -10.21
N ASP A 92 5.21 -14.18 -8.90
CA ASP A 92 6.36 -14.36 -8.02
C ASP A 92 6.85 -15.81 -8.00
N GLU A 93 5.94 -16.79 -7.85
CA GLU A 93 6.27 -18.20 -7.67
C GLU A 93 6.64 -18.93 -8.98
N HIS A 94 6.01 -18.58 -10.10
CA HIS A 94 6.16 -19.31 -11.35
C HIS A 94 6.93 -18.54 -12.43
N ASP A 95 6.94 -17.22 -12.38
CA ASP A 95 7.68 -16.37 -13.32
C ASP A 95 8.93 -15.75 -12.68
N GLY A 96 9.09 -15.87 -11.36
CA GLY A 96 10.21 -15.32 -10.60
C GLY A 96 10.30 -13.80 -10.63
N ARG A 97 9.19 -13.10 -10.92
CA ARG A 97 9.13 -11.63 -11.00
C ARG A 97 9.18 -11.00 -9.62
N GLU A 98 10.13 -10.11 -9.43
CA GLU A 98 10.13 -9.29 -8.24
C GLU A 98 9.06 -8.19 -8.34
N ILE A 99 8.12 -8.19 -7.38
CA ILE A 99 7.03 -7.22 -7.34
C ILE A 99 7.05 -6.51 -6.00
N LEU A 100 7.10 -5.17 -6.03
CA LEU A 100 7.08 -4.30 -4.84
C LEU A 100 5.71 -3.66 -4.67
N PHE A 101 5.24 -3.63 -3.43
CA PHE A 101 4.03 -2.95 -3.02
C PHE A 101 4.34 -1.58 -2.42
N LEU A 102 3.62 -0.55 -2.84
CA LEU A 102 3.68 0.79 -2.28
C LEU A 102 2.27 1.26 -1.87
N GLY A 103 1.96 1.19 -0.60
CA GLY A 103 0.73 1.78 -0.04
C GLY A 103 0.84 3.30 0.08
N LYS A 104 -0.22 4.02 -0.33
CA LYS A 104 -0.27 5.48 -0.29
C LYS A 104 -1.56 5.94 0.36
N VAL A 105 -1.49 6.87 1.30
CA VAL A 105 -2.62 7.52 1.98
C VAL A 105 -3.45 6.55 2.80
N ALA A 106 -4.12 5.58 2.18
CA ALA A 106 -4.97 4.60 2.83
C ALA A 106 -4.84 3.23 2.15
N VAL A 107 -4.65 2.18 2.95
CA VAL A 107 -4.65 0.78 2.54
C VAL A 107 -5.56 0.02 3.51
N TYR A 108 -6.87 0.11 3.26
CA TYR A 108 -7.89 -0.36 4.20
C TYR A 108 -8.55 -1.64 3.73
N SER A 109 -8.91 -2.51 4.69
CA SER A 109 -9.78 -3.67 4.46
C SER A 109 -9.28 -4.57 3.32
N ALA A 110 -10.01 -4.70 2.21
CA ALA A 110 -9.58 -5.42 1.02
C ALA A 110 -8.21 -4.99 0.47
N GLY A 111 -7.80 -3.73 0.70
CA GLY A 111 -6.45 -3.25 0.39
C GLY A 111 -5.36 -3.92 1.23
N ALA A 112 -5.62 -4.15 2.52
CA ALA A 112 -4.71 -4.91 3.39
C ALA A 112 -4.63 -6.40 2.99
N THR A 113 -5.75 -6.97 2.54
CA THR A 113 -5.79 -8.32 1.95
C THR A 113 -4.89 -8.42 0.72
N PHE A 114 -4.97 -7.45 -0.18
CA PHE A 114 -4.09 -7.41 -1.37
C PHE A 114 -2.62 -7.20 -0.99
N MET A 115 -2.32 -6.30 -0.05
CA MET A 115 -0.96 -6.09 0.45
C MET A 115 -0.34 -7.39 0.99
N ALA A 116 -1.13 -8.26 1.60
CA ALA A 116 -0.65 -9.52 2.18
C ALA A 116 -0.08 -10.51 1.14
N ALA A 117 -0.38 -10.34 -0.16
CA ALA A 117 0.21 -11.15 -1.23
C ALA A 117 1.71 -10.91 -1.42
N PHE A 118 2.22 -9.78 -0.95
CA PHE A 118 3.63 -9.45 -1.08
C PHE A 118 4.41 -9.89 0.17
N PRO A 119 5.61 -10.43 0.05
CA PRO A 119 6.49 -10.64 1.20
C PRO A 119 6.74 -9.35 1.96
N VAL A 120 6.89 -9.39 3.29
CA VAL A 120 7.13 -8.19 4.13
C VAL A 120 8.30 -7.35 3.60
N GLY A 121 9.38 -7.99 3.14
CA GLY A 121 10.55 -7.33 2.56
C GLY A 121 10.28 -6.55 1.26
N ARG A 122 9.07 -6.64 0.72
CA ARG A 122 8.65 -5.95 -0.52
C ARG A 122 7.47 -5.02 -0.31
N ARG A 123 7.05 -4.76 0.95
CA ARG A 123 5.95 -3.85 1.30
C ARG A 123 6.51 -2.52 1.77
N PHE A 124 6.03 -1.44 1.18
CA PHE A 124 6.40 -0.06 1.52
C PHE A 124 5.16 0.80 1.71
N LEU A 125 5.27 1.79 2.58
CA LEU A 125 4.23 2.81 2.76
C LEU A 125 4.83 4.20 2.56
N THR A 126 4.04 5.14 2.04
CA THR A 126 4.41 6.56 2.12
C THR A 126 4.12 7.09 3.53
N ARG A 127 4.82 8.17 3.93
CA ARG A 127 4.55 8.85 5.20
C ARG A 127 3.08 9.21 5.31
N HIS A 128 2.53 9.10 6.51
CA HIS A 128 1.11 9.35 6.82
C HIS A 128 0.12 8.38 6.17
N THR A 129 0.59 7.31 5.53
CA THR A 129 -0.30 6.22 5.13
C THR A 129 -0.82 5.52 6.37
N ARG A 130 -2.08 5.12 6.31
CA ARG A 130 -2.71 4.26 7.32
C ARG A 130 -3.08 2.92 6.72
N LEU A 131 -2.83 1.88 7.47
CA LEU A 131 -3.48 0.59 7.27
C LEU A 131 -4.76 0.56 8.11
N MET A 132 -5.77 -0.16 7.66
CA MET A 132 -6.93 -0.50 8.49
C MET A 132 -7.36 -1.93 8.22
N ILE A 133 -7.44 -2.69 9.30
CA ILE A 133 -7.83 -4.10 9.30
C ILE A 133 -9.11 -4.21 10.11
N HIS A 134 -10.09 -4.89 9.57
CA HIS A 134 -11.35 -5.16 10.23
C HIS A 134 -11.95 -6.50 9.79
N GLU A 135 -12.93 -6.99 10.54
CA GLU A 135 -13.69 -8.19 10.21
C GLU A 135 -14.45 -8.06 8.88
N ARG A 136 -14.63 -9.17 8.20
CA ARG A 136 -15.55 -9.25 7.06
C ARG A 136 -16.98 -8.98 7.52
N LYS A 137 -17.75 -8.32 6.67
CA LYS A 137 -19.16 -8.04 6.95
C LYS A 137 -20.03 -8.79 5.97
N ILE A 138 -21.03 -9.46 6.47
CA ILE A 138 -22.10 -10.06 5.68
C ILE A 138 -23.40 -9.33 5.97
N SER A 139 -24.20 -9.06 4.94
CA SER A 139 -25.57 -8.58 5.07
C SER A 139 -26.46 -9.52 4.26
N LYS A 140 -27.30 -10.30 4.97
CA LYS A 140 -28.15 -11.32 4.36
C LYS A 140 -29.50 -11.36 5.06
N THR A 141 -30.57 -11.37 4.30
CA THR A 141 -31.92 -11.65 4.80
C THR A 141 -32.31 -13.06 4.40
N ILE A 142 -32.78 -13.86 5.37
CA ILE A 142 -33.24 -15.22 5.15
C ILE A 142 -34.74 -15.26 5.32
N THR A 143 -35.47 -15.61 4.28
CA THR A 143 -36.91 -15.86 4.35
C THR A 143 -37.15 -17.35 4.56
N LEU A 144 -37.84 -17.69 5.60
CA LEU A 144 -38.13 -19.10 5.96
C LEU A 144 -39.60 -19.38 5.60
N ASP A 145 -39.81 -20.17 4.54
CA ASP A 145 -41.11 -20.59 4.07
C ASP A 145 -41.04 -22.04 3.57
N GLY A 146 -42.09 -22.82 3.82
CA GLY A 146 -42.21 -24.18 3.37
C GLY A 146 -42.15 -25.24 4.48
N PRO A 147 -41.99 -26.52 4.14
CA PRO A 147 -41.92 -27.64 5.10
C PRO A 147 -40.76 -27.46 6.09
N LEU A 148 -40.99 -27.75 7.38
CA LEU A 148 -40.04 -27.54 8.47
C LEU A 148 -38.63 -28.11 8.20
N ARG A 149 -38.56 -29.28 7.56
CA ARG A 149 -37.25 -29.90 7.21
C ARG A 149 -36.48 -29.08 6.18
N MET A 150 -37.17 -28.44 5.23
CA MET A 150 -36.56 -27.53 4.25
C MET A 150 -36.07 -26.26 4.92
N VAL A 151 -36.86 -25.71 5.85
CA VAL A 151 -36.47 -24.52 6.64
C VAL A 151 -35.20 -24.80 7.45
N VAL A 152 -35.08 -25.95 8.09
CA VAL A 152 -33.86 -26.37 8.83
C VAL A 152 -32.65 -26.45 7.88
N ALA A 153 -32.83 -27.00 6.68
CA ALA A 153 -31.76 -27.09 5.69
C ALA A 153 -31.27 -25.69 5.23
N SER A 154 -32.19 -24.74 5.02
CA SER A 154 -31.86 -23.35 4.64
C SER A 154 -31.08 -22.62 5.74
N ILE A 155 -31.45 -22.79 7.02
CA ILE A 155 -30.73 -22.24 8.15
C ILE A 155 -29.30 -22.80 8.23
N LYS A 156 -29.16 -24.13 8.09
CA LYS A 156 -27.86 -24.79 8.10
C LYS A 156 -26.96 -24.31 6.96
N ALA A 157 -27.50 -24.13 5.74
CA ALA A 157 -26.74 -23.60 4.60
C ALA A 157 -26.25 -22.18 4.87
N ALA A 158 -27.11 -21.34 5.47
CA ALA A 158 -26.71 -19.98 5.83
C ALA A 158 -25.64 -19.94 6.94
N LEU A 159 -25.73 -20.84 7.92
CA LEU A 159 -24.70 -20.98 8.96
C LEU A 159 -23.35 -21.40 8.36
N HIS A 160 -23.32 -22.42 7.50
CA HIS A 160 -22.11 -22.87 6.82
C HIS A 160 -21.46 -21.76 5.99
N GLU A 161 -22.26 -20.90 5.34
CA GLU A 161 -21.74 -19.74 4.59
C GLU A 161 -21.03 -18.75 5.50
N VAL A 162 -21.58 -18.49 6.69
CA VAL A 162 -20.94 -17.61 7.68
C VAL A 162 -19.66 -18.26 8.24
N GLU A 163 -19.71 -19.53 8.63
CA GLU A 163 -18.54 -20.26 9.13
C GLU A 163 -17.41 -20.27 8.12
N HIS A 164 -17.71 -20.59 6.86
CA HIS A 164 -16.70 -20.54 5.78
C HIS A 164 -16.15 -19.14 5.53
N SER A 165 -16.98 -18.10 5.66
CA SER A 165 -16.54 -16.71 5.55
C SER A 165 -15.57 -16.32 6.66
N ILE A 166 -15.76 -16.86 7.88
CA ILE A 166 -14.85 -16.67 9.02
C ILE A 166 -13.51 -17.37 8.75
N GLU A 167 -13.52 -18.61 8.22
CA GLU A 167 -12.31 -19.34 7.87
C GLU A 167 -11.45 -18.55 6.87
N ILE A 168 -12.08 -18.01 5.81
CA ILE A 168 -11.41 -17.16 4.81
C ILE A 168 -10.86 -15.87 5.43
N GLU A 169 -11.60 -15.26 6.35
CA GLU A 169 -11.13 -14.08 7.08
C GLU A 169 -9.87 -14.39 7.89
N GLU A 170 -9.88 -15.46 8.64
CA GLU A 170 -8.74 -15.90 9.45
C GLU A 170 -7.51 -16.24 8.60
N GLU A 171 -7.69 -16.87 7.43
CA GLU A 171 -6.62 -17.08 6.46
C GLU A 171 -6.02 -15.75 6.01
N GLY A 172 -6.87 -14.76 5.70
CA GLY A 172 -6.44 -13.42 5.35
C GLY A 172 -5.67 -12.72 6.47
N PHE A 173 -6.14 -12.84 7.72
CA PHE A 173 -5.47 -12.28 8.88
C PHE A 173 -4.09 -12.91 9.10
N ARG A 174 -3.98 -14.24 9.00
CA ARG A 174 -2.69 -14.94 9.08
C ARG A 174 -1.72 -14.49 7.98
N ALA A 175 -2.22 -14.25 6.76
CA ALA A 175 -1.39 -13.75 5.65
C ALA A 175 -0.89 -12.31 5.89
N ILE A 176 -1.71 -11.44 6.50
CA ILE A 176 -1.32 -10.07 6.83
C ILE A 176 -0.18 -10.05 7.84
N VAL A 177 -0.28 -10.84 8.92
CA VAL A 177 0.70 -10.85 10.02
C VAL A 177 1.86 -11.80 9.79
N LYS A 178 1.85 -12.59 8.74
CA LYS A 178 2.93 -13.52 8.41
C LYS A 178 4.27 -12.78 8.37
N ASP A 179 5.27 -13.34 9.04
CA ASP A 179 6.63 -12.80 9.14
C ASP A 179 6.72 -11.40 9.81
N SER A 180 5.70 -10.99 10.57
CA SER A 180 5.65 -9.77 11.38
C SER A 180 5.83 -10.06 12.87
N GLN A 181 5.80 -9.01 13.69
CA GLN A 181 5.84 -9.11 15.16
C GLN A 181 4.43 -9.19 15.78
N VAL A 182 3.40 -9.19 14.96
CA VAL A 182 2.00 -9.21 15.39
C VAL A 182 1.51 -10.64 15.45
N ASP A 183 0.98 -11.05 16.61
CA ASP A 183 0.31 -12.33 16.74
C ASP A 183 -1.07 -12.33 16.07
N PHE A 184 -1.46 -13.48 15.54
CA PHE A 184 -2.79 -13.66 14.94
C PHE A 184 -3.92 -13.33 15.92
N GLU A 185 -3.82 -13.75 17.19
CA GLU A 185 -4.83 -13.46 18.21
C GLU A 185 -4.92 -11.95 18.53
N GLU A 186 -3.80 -11.24 18.54
CA GLU A 186 -3.78 -9.79 18.71
C GLU A 186 -4.56 -9.09 17.57
N LEU A 187 -4.33 -9.50 16.32
CA LEU A 187 -5.08 -8.95 15.18
C LEU A 187 -6.56 -9.27 15.31
N ARG A 188 -6.90 -10.53 15.63
CA ARG A 188 -8.29 -11.01 15.80
C ARG A 188 -9.06 -10.25 16.88
N GLU A 189 -8.40 -9.86 17.98
CA GLU A 189 -9.00 -9.05 19.04
C GLU A 189 -9.24 -7.59 18.60
N LYS A 190 -8.38 -7.03 17.76
CA LYS A 190 -8.45 -5.63 17.33
C LYS A 190 -9.36 -5.41 16.13
N ALA A 191 -9.49 -6.39 15.24
CA ALA A 191 -10.25 -6.29 14.00
C ALA A 191 -11.72 -5.87 14.18
N PRO A 192 -12.49 -6.37 15.19
CA PRO A 192 -13.88 -5.95 15.41
C PRO A 192 -14.06 -4.44 15.60
N SER A 193 -13.04 -3.76 16.11
CA SER A 193 -13.04 -2.32 16.40
C SER A 193 -12.39 -1.46 15.31
N ASN A 194 -12.13 -2.03 14.13
CA ASN A 194 -11.37 -1.40 13.06
C ASN A 194 -9.96 -0.98 13.54
N TRP A 195 -9.01 -1.85 13.40
CA TRP A 195 -7.63 -1.58 13.80
C TRP A 195 -6.91 -0.69 12.80
N TYR A 196 -6.75 0.59 13.13
CA TYR A 196 -5.97 1.56 12.36
C TYR A 196 -4.51 1.56 12.81
N ILE A 197 -3.59 1.50 11.86
CA ILE A 197 -2.14 1.44 12.08
C ILE A 197 -1.49 2.52 11.23
N GLU A 198 -0.75 3.44 11.87
CA GLU A 198 0.04 4.46 11.19
C GLU A 198 1.24 3.81 10.46
N ALA A 199 1.77 4.46 9.42
CA ALA A 199 2.84 3.89 8.60
C ALA A 199 4.08 3.49 9.41
N GLU A 200 4.56 4.36 10.30
CA GLU A 200 5.71 4.10 11.16
C GLU A 200 5.44 2.94 12.13
N GLN A 201 4.24 2.89 12.69
CA GLN A 201 3.82 1.76 13.53
C GLN A 201 3.76 0.45 12.73
N ALA A 202 3.29 0.47 11.48
CA ALA A 202 3.25 -0.71 10.63
C ALA A 202 4.67 -1.24 10.34
N ARG A 203 5.65 -0.36 10.15
CA ARG A 203 7.06 -0.73 10.02
C ARG A 203 7.60 -1.31 11.33
N ASP A 204 7.35 -0.66 12.45
CA ASP A 204 7.86 -1.10 13.75
C ASP A 204 7.26 -2.45 14.19
N LEU A 205 6.03 -2.75 13.76
CA LEU A 205 5.38 -4.06 13.91
C LEU A 205 5.84 -5.10 12.87
N GLY A 206 6.67 -4.73 11.89
CA GLY A 206 7.13 -5.63 10.86
C GLY A 206 6.07 -6.01 9.83
N LEU A 207 4.98 -5.24 9.70
CA LEU A 207 3.95 -5.47 8.67
C LEU A 207 4.40 -4.99 7.29
N VAL A 208 5.33 -4.04 7.27
CA VAL A 208 5.96 -3.49 6.06
C VAL A 208 7.46 -3.32 6.29
N LEU A 209 8.24 -3.29 5.20
CA LEU A 209 9.70 -3.14 5.27
C LEU A 209 10.10 -1.73 5.69
N ASP A 210 9.51 -0.71 5.06
CA ASP A 210 9.96 0.68 5.28
C ASP A 210 8.87 1.71 4.95
N VAL A 211 9.07 2.92 5.48
CA VAL A 211 8.27 4.12 5.21
C VAL A 211 9.12 5.12 4.46
N ILE A 212 8.61 5.63 3.32
CA ILE A 212 9.34 6.49 2.40
C ILE A 212 8.72 7.88 2.27
#